data_f89b48e81859901df51e53d779de4426
#
_entry.id   f89b48e81859901df51e53d779de4426
#
_cell.length_a   1.000
_cell.length_b   1.000
_cell.length_c   1.000
_cell.angle_alpha   90.00
_cell.angle_beta   90.00
_cell.angle_gamma   90.00
#
_symmetry.space_group_name_H-M   'P 1'
#
loop_
_entity.id
_entity.type
_entity.pdbx_description
1 polymer ?
#
loop_
_entity_poly.entity_id
_entity_poly.type
_entity_poly.pdbx_seq_one_letter_code
_entity_poly.pdbx_strand_id
1 'polypeptide(L)'
;SDGTADMGVMLGENEEASEGDVTFEPITIGAKKMTSKIIRVSNELLLDSGIDMNGYLAARIAQRLGRGEAAQIVNGDGTGKNVKGLAKWVKKTTTAAAADAFTWEELLALKHSVDPAYRNSPKFRFAFNDNTLLKISSMKDAQGRPLWLPDVVGMAPATVLNVPYVIDQAISDIGAGKQFVYCGDFDRFILRRVAYMTLMRLTERYAEYDQVGFLAFHRFDCALEDAAAVKALVGKEEAK
;
A
#
# COMPACT_ATOMS: atom_id res chain seq x y z
N SER A 1 -13.52 -6.62 -13.87
CA SER A 1 -13.55 -7.88 -14.63
C SER A 1 -12.11 -8.26 -14.95
N ASP A 2 -11.74 -9.49 -14.61
CA ASP A 2 -10.45 -10.07 -14.95
C ASP A 2 -10.47 -10.45 -16.43
N GLY A 3 -9.96 -9.58 -17.31
CA GLY A 3 -9.89 -9.81 -18.75
C GLY A 3 -8.83 -10.85 -19.16
N THR A 4 -8.13 -11.48 -18.23
CA THR A 4 -7.07 -12.47 -18.54
C THR A 4 -7.62 -13.79 -19.08
N ALA A 5 -8.90 -14.08 -18.86
CA ALA A 5 -9.58 -15.26 -19.38
C ALA A 5 -10.21 -15.04 -20.76
N ASP A 6 -10.33 -13.80 -21.23
CA ASP A 6 -10.91 -13.46 -22.52
C ASP A 6 -9.90 -13.69 -23.64
N MET A 7 -10.08 -14.72 -24.42
CA MET A 7 -9.21 -15.07 -25.53
C MET A 7 -9.96 -14.97 -26.85
N GLY A 8 -9.23 -14.51 -27.90
CA GLY A 8 -9.75 -14.56 -29.27
C GLY A 8 -9.97 -16.00 -29.74
N VAL A 9 -11.01 -16.22 -30.49
CA VAL A 9 -11.39 -17.53 -31.07
C VAL A 9 -10.98 -17.57 -32.54
N MET A 10 -10.38 -18.67 -32.97
CA MET A 10 -10.10 -18.91 -34.40
C MET A 10 -11.40 -19.22 -35.14
N LEU A 11 -11.58 -18.55 -36.27
CA LEU A 11 -12.75 -18.71 -37.13
C LEU A 11 -12.36 -19.43 -38.43
N GLY A 12 -13.17 -20.35 -38.85
CA GLY A 12 -13.09 -20.95 -40.18
C GLY A 12 -13.70 -20.06 -41.28
N GLU A 13 -13.48 -20.41 -42.53
CA GLU A 13 -14.07 -19.72 -43.68
C GLU A 13 -15.60 -19.88 -43.66
N ASN A 14 -16.35 -18.76 -43.69
CA ASN A 14 -17.84 -18.72 -43.59
C ASN A 14 -18.41 -19.16 -42.21
N GLU A 15 -17.64 -19.10 -41.15
CA GLU A 15 -18.10 -19.37 -39.79
C GLU A 15 -18.51 -18.05 -39.10
N GLU A 16 -19.64 -18.09 -38.37
CA GLU A 16 -20.17 -16.94 -37.67
C GLU A 16 -19.33 -16.63 -36.42
N ALA A 17 -18.94 -15.35 -36.22
CA ALA A 17 -18.19 -14.93 -35.04
C ALA A 17 -19.05 -15.10 -33.78
N SER A 18 -18.51 -15.78 -32.78
CA SER A 18 -19.15 -15.87 -31.46
C SER A 18 -19.15 -14.50 -30.76
N GLU A 19 -20.29 -14.12 -30.18
CA GLU A 19 -20.40 -12.95 -29.37
C GLU A 19 -19.78 -13.21 -28.00
N GLY A 20 -18.85 -12.35 -27.56
CA GLY A 20 -18.29 -12.32 -26.22
C GLY A 20 -18.59 -10.97 -25.59
N ASP A 21 -19.42 -10.95 -24.55
CA ASP A 21 -19.77 -9.70 -23.85
C ASP A 21 -18.82 -9.44 -22.67
N VAL A 22 -18.28 -8.23 -22.60
CA VAL A 22 -17.40 -7.80 -21.51
C VAL A 22 -18.23 -7.14 -20.42
N THR A 23 -18.30 -7.77 -19.26
CA THR A 23 -18.98 -7.21 -18.10
C THR A 23 -18.13 -6.14 -17.42
N PHE A 24 -18.61 -4.91 -17.39
CA PHE A 24 -17.98 -3.81 -16.67
C PHE A 24 -18.60 -3.66 -15.28
N GLU A 25 -17.83 -3.91 -14.23
CA GLU A 25 -18.25 -3.55 -12.87
C GLU A 25 -17.76 -2.12 -12.59
N PRO A 26 -18.66 -1.14 -12.35
CA PRO A 26 -18.24 0.23 -12.04
C PRO A 26 -17.58 0.30 -10.67
N ILE A 27 -16.36 0.81 -10.62
CA ILE A 27 -15.65 1.11 -9.37
C ILE A 27 -15.85 2.58 -9.06
N THR A 28 -16.51 2.87 -7.93
CA THR A 28 -16.72 4.23 -7.48
C THR A 28 -15.59 4.66 -6.56
N ILE A 29 -14.85 5.68 -6.97
CA ILE A 29 -13.79 6.31 -6.17
C ILE A 29 -14.31 7.65 -5.66
N GLY A 30 -14.44 7.78 -4.34
CA GLY A 30 -14.89 8.98 -3.67
C GLY A 30 -13.76 9.99 -3.38
N ALA A 31 -13.88 10.71 -2.27
CA ALA A 31 -12.83 11.56 -1.71
C ALA A 31 -13.07 11.72 -0.20
N LYS A 32 -12.40 10.93 0.60
CA LYS A 32 -12.47 10.99 2.06
C LYS A 32 -11.57 12.11 2.59
N LYS A 33 -12.01 12.81 3.62
CA LYS A 33 -11.29 13.96 4.19
C LYS A 33 -10.47 13.53 5.40
N MET A 34 -9.18 13.85 5.39
CA MET A 34 -8.24 13.67 6.49
C MET A 34 -7.79 15.02 7.04
N THR A 35 -7.49 15.07 8.33
CA THR A 35 -6.96 16.26 9.02
C THR A 35 -5.65 15.93 9.74
N SER A 36 -4.74 16.92 9.78
CA SER A 36 -3.48 16.82 10.53
C SER A 36 -3.65 16.89 12.05
N LYS A 37 -4.87 17.19 12.55
CA LYS A 37 -5.11 17.77 13.88
C LYS A 37 -4.45 19.15 14.03
N ILE A 38 -4.91 19.92 15.00
CA ILE A 38 -4.38 21.28 15.24
C ILE A 38 -3.05 21.18 15.99
N ILE A 39 -2.04 21.89 15.49
CA ILE A 39 -0.78 22.14 16.21
C ILE A 39 -0.82 23.58 16.68
N ARG A 40 -0.65 23.82 17.98
CA ARG A 40 -0.60 25.15 18.59
C ARG A 40 0.84 25.51 18.89
N VAL A 41 1.23 26.74 18.61
CA VAL A 41 2.56 27.30 18.84
C VAL A 41 2.39 28.70 19.39
N SER A 42 3.20 29.12 20.39
CA SER A 42 3.18 30.49 20.92
C SER A 42 3.76 31.47 19.90
N ASN A 43 3.26 32.69 19.91
CA ASN A 43 3.80 33.78 19.07
C ASN A 43 5.28 34.09 19.42
N GLU A 44 5.64 34.01 20.67
CA GLU A 44 7.03 34.19 21.13
C GLU A 44 7.95 33.18 20.39
N LEU A 45 7.61 31.90 20.38
CA LEU A 45 8.42 30.88 19.70
C LEU A 45 8.48 31.11 18.17
N LEU A 46 7.41 31.64 17.57
CA LEU A 46 7.40 31.94 16.12
C LEU A 46 8.26 33.16 15.77
N LEU A 47 8.39 34.14 16.70
CA LEU A 47 9.13 35.41 16.50
C LEU A 47 10.60 35.29 16.92
N ASP A 48 10.87 34.67 18.08
CA ASP A 48 12.19 34.62 18.68
C ASP A 48 13.05 33.44 18.22
N SER A 49 12.44 32.50 17.46
CA SER A 49 13.15 31.34 16.96
C SER A 49 14.16 31.72 15.88
N GLY A 50 15.41 31.30 16.05
CA GLY A 50 16.48 31.45 15.04
C GLY A 50 16.37 30.55 13.84
N ILE A 51 15.28 29.75 13.73
CA ILE A 51 14.98 28.84 12.62
C ILE A 51 13.64 29.20 11.96
N ASP A 52 13.45 28.83 10.69
CA ASP A 52 12.14 28.96 10.04
C ASP A 52 11.13 27.98 10.64
N MET A 53 10.43 28.41 11.68
CA MET A 53 9.41 27.62 12.36
C MET A 53 8.21 27.31 11.47
N ASN A 54 7.86 28.19 10.52
CA ASN A 54 6.75 27.95 9.60
C ASN A 54 7.08 26.79 8.64
N GLY A 55 8.27 26.79 8.05
CA GLY A 55 8.74 25.69 7.20
C GLY A 55 8.87 24.38 7.97
N TYR A 56 9.41 24.42 9.20
CA TYR A 56 9.51 23.25 10.06
C TYR A 56 8.12 22.64 10.38
N LEU A 57 7.16 23.47 10.78
CA LEU A 57 5.81 23.03 11.10
C LEU A 57 5.09 22.47 9.86
N ALA A 58 5.24 23.11 8.69
CA ALA A 58 4.68 22.63 7.45
C ALA A 58 5.23 21.23 7.10
N ALA A 59 6.54 21.01 7.24
CA ALA A 59 7.15 19.69 7.01
C ALA A 59 6.64 18.63 7.99
N ARG A 60 6.49 18.97 9.27
CA ARG A 60 5.93 18.07 10.29
C ARG A 60 4.47 17.72 10.03
N ILE A 61 3.67 18.67 9.59
CA ILE A 61 2.27 18.45 9.21
C ILE A 61 2.19 17.52 8.00
N ALA A 62 3.01 17.77 6.98
CA ALA A 62 3.09 16.94 5.78
C ALA A 62 3.47 15.49 6.12
N GLN A 63 4.49 15.27 6.97
CA GLN A 63 4.88 13.94 7.43
C GLN A 63 3.75 13.23 8.20
N ARG A 64 3.03 13.96 9.07
CA ARG A 64 1.90 13.41 9.83
C ARG A 64 0.76 12.97 8.92
N LEU A 65 0.41 13.81 7.94
CA LEU A 65 -0.62 13.48 6.94
C LEU A 65 -0.18 12.32 6.06
N GLY A 66 1.07 12.32 5.58
CA GLY A 66 1.59 11.22 4.76
C GLY A 66 1.56 9.86 5.47
N ARG A 67 1.95 9.81 6.74
CA ARG A 67 1.85 8.56 7.54
C ARG A 67 0.39 8.12 7.74
N GLY A 68 -0.51 9.08 8.00
CA GLY A 68 -1.94 8.78 8.12
C GLY A 68 -2.56 8.32 6.81
N GLU A 69 -2.18 8.93 5.68
CA GLU A 69 -2.59 8.53 4.34
C GLU A 69 -2.11 7.11 4.03
N ALA A 70 -0.83 6.80 4.23
CA ALA A 70 -0.26 5.47 4.02
C ALA A 70 -1.00 4.41 4.84
N ALA A 71 -1.25 4.67 6.13
CA ALA A 71 -2.00 3.75 6.99
C ALA A 71 -3.43 3.49 6.48
N GLN A 72 -4.11 4.50 5.95
CA GLN A 72 -5.46 4.36 5.39
C GLN A 72 -5.44 3.66 4.02
N ILE A 73 -4.46 3.94 3.17
CA ILE A 73 -4.30 3.30 1.85
C ILE A 73 -4.08 1.79 2.01
N VAL A 74 -3.31 1.38 3.01
CA VAL A 74 -3.02 -0.04 3.25
C VAL A 74 -4.12 -0.72 4.07
N ASN A 75 -4.46 -0.17 5.26
CA ASN A 75 -5.27 -0.86 6.27
C ASN A 75 -6.68 -0.29 6.43
N GLY A 76 -7.09 0.71 5.64
CA GLY A 76 -8.43 1.30 5.75
C GLY A 76 -9.54 0.26 5.61
N ASP A 77 -10.55 0.32 6.48
CA ASP A 77 -11.65 -0.64 6.52
C ASP A 77 -12.78 -0.35 5.53
N GLY A 78 -12.80 0.85 4.94
CA GLY A 78 -13.83 1.29 4.00
C GLY A 78 -15.14 1.69 4.65
N THR A 79 -15.23 1.71 5.98
CA THR A 79 -16.46 2.06 6.70
C THR A 79 -16.52 3.54 7.04
N GLY A 80 -17.70 4.14 6.94
CA GLY A 80 -17.96 5.53 7.32
C GLY A 80 -17.00 6.52 6.67
N LYS A 81 -16.11 7.12 7.45
CA LYS A 81 -15.12 8.12 7.01
C LYS A 81 -13.79 7.53 6.51
N ASN A 82 -13.58 6.24 6.69
CA ASN A 82 -12.33 5.57 6.33
C ASN A 82 -12.30 5.23 4.84
N VAL A 83 -11.10 5.22 4.27
CA VAL A 83 -10.85 4.75 2.90
C VAL A 83 -10.90 3.22 2.89
N LYS A 84 -11.31 2.62 1.78
CA LYS A 84 -11.18 1.18 1.59
C LYS A 84 -9.75 0.88 1.14
N GLY A 85 -8.91 0.42 2.06
CA GLY A 85 -7.51 0.16 1.83
C GLY A 85 -7.22 -1.12 1.05
N LEU A 86 -5.95 -1.28 0.65
CA LEU A 86 -5.45 -2.41 -0.12
C LEU A 86 -5.84 -3.76 0.53
N ALA A 87 -5.71 -3.88 1.86
CA ALA A 87 -6.05 -5.08 2.61
C ALA A 87 -7.52 -5.52 2.44
N LYS A 88 -8.42 -4.60 2.12
CA LYS A 88 -9.85 -4.88 1.88
C LYS A 88 -10.18 -5.04 0.40
N TRP A 89 -9.33 -4.56 -0.50
CA TRP A 89 -9.48 -4.75 -1.94
C TRP A 89 -8.97 -6.12 -2.38
N VAL A 90 -7.87 -6.61 -1.79
CA VAL A 90 -7.28 -7.91 -2.12
C VAL A 90 -8.18 -9.05 -1.64
N LYS A 91 -8.89 -9.69 -2.57
CA LYS A 91 -9.87 -10.75 -2.29
C LYS A 91 -9.26 -12.15 -2.26
N LYS A 92 -8.22 -12.40 -3.06
CA LYS A 92 -7.55 -13.70 -3.16
C LYS A 92 -6.22 -13.63 -2.43
N THR A 93 -6.05 -14.46 -1.41
CA THR A 93 -4.88 -14.49 -0.54
C THR A 93 -4.30 -15.89 -0.48
N THR A 94 -2.98 -15.97 -0.32
CA THR A 94 -2.28 -17.21 0.02
C THR A 94 -2.11 -17.24 1.53
N THR A 95 -2.43 -18.37 2.18
CA THR A 95 -2.31 -18.51 3.63
C THR A 95 -0.99 -19.20 3.95
N ALA A 96 -0.22 -18.61 4.88
CA ALA A 96 0.99 -19.23 5.42
C ALA A 96 0.64 -20.46 6.27
N ALA A 97 1.58 -21.40 6.40
CA ALA A 97 1.40 -22.61 7.22
C ALA A 97 1.37 -22.30 8.72
N ALA A 98 2.00 -21.20 9.14
CA ALA A 98 2.04 -20.74 10.53
C ALA A 98 1.46 -19.33 10.69
N ALA A 99 1.08 -18.96 11.92
CA ALA A 99 0.52 -17.66 12.24
C ALA A 99 1.58 -16.55 12.27
N ASP A 100 2.77 -16.87 12.76
CA ASP A 100 3.87 -15.93 13.05
C ASP A 100 5.14 -16.16 12.22
N ALA A 101 5.09 -17.14 11.30
CA ALA A 101 6.20 -17.49 10.43
C ALA A 101 5.72 -17.82 9.01
N PHE A 102 6.62 -17.70 8.06
CA PHE A 102 6.41 -18.10 6.68
C PHE A 102 7.71 -18.64 6.08
N THR A 103 7.59 -19.36 4.98
CA THR A 103 8.69 -20.01 4.29
C THR A 103 9.03 -19.31 2.97
N TRP A 104 10.22 -19.60 2.45
CA TRP A 104 10.62 -19.13 1.12
C TRP A 104 9.72 -19.69 0.01
N GLU A 105 9.24 -20.92 0.17
CA GLU A 105 8.33 -21.59 -0.75
C GLU A 105 6.97 -20.88 -0.82
N GLU A 106 6.48 -20.38 0.32
CA GLU A 106 5.23 -19.62 0.38
C GLU A 106 5.35 -18.26 -0.31
N LEU A 107 6.51 -17.59 -0.23
CA LEU A 107 6.78 -16.39 -1.03
C LEU A 107 6.80 -16.70 -2.53
N LEU A 108 7.41 -17.84 -2.90
CA LEU A 108 7.42 -18.29 -4.29
C LEU A 108 6.01 -18.63 -4.77
N ALA A 109 5.22 -19.33 -3.95
CA ALA A 109 3.82 -19.62 -4.23
C ALA A 109 2.98 -18.35 -4.39
N LEU A 110 3.19 -17.34 -3.54
CA LEU A 110 2.54 -16.03 -3.66
C LEU A 110 2.86 -15.38 -5.00
N LYS A 111 4.13 -15.33 -5.41
CA LYS A 111 4.54 -14.79 -6.71
C LYS A 111 3.82 -15.51 -7.86
N HIS A 112 3.75 -16.84 -7.80
CA HIS A 112 3.14 -17.65 -8.86
C HIS A 112 1.60 -17.68 -8.80
N SER A 113 0.99 -17.24 -7.70
CA SER A 113 -0.47 -17.09 -7.60
C SER A 113 -1.01 -15.90 -8.41
N VAL A 114 -0.17 -14.93 -8.76
CA VAL A 114 -0.52 -13.82 -9.66
C VAL A 114 -0.42 -14.31 -11.10
N ASP A 115 -1.39 -13.94 -11.92
CA ASP A 115 -1.42 -14.33 -13.34
C ASP A 115 -0.16 -13.83 -14.09
N PRO A 116 0.43 -14.63 -15.00
CA PRO A 116 1.55 -14.23 -15.84
C PRO A 116 1.36 -12.92 -16.60
N ALA A 117 0.13 -12.58 -16.98
CA ALA A 117 -0.19 -11.33 -17.67
C ALA A 117 0.19 -10.09 -16.81
N TYR A 118 -0.02 -10.14 -15.49
CA TYR A 118 0.36 -9.06 -14.57
C TYR A 118 1.83 -9.12 -14.15
N ARG A 119 2.46 -10.31 -14.18
CA ARG A 119 3.87 -10.47 -13.77
C ARG A 119 4.87 -9.79 -14.71
N ASN A 120 4.49 -9.52 -15.95
CA ASN A 120 5.32 -8.84 -16.94
C ASN A 120 5.24 -7.30 -16.84
N SER A 121 4.40 -6.76 -15.95
CA SER A 121 4.29 -5.31 -15.73
C SER A 121 5.57 -4.73 -15.10
N PRO A 122 6.03 -3.54 -15.52
CA PRO A 122 7.15 -2.85 -14.89
C PRO A 122 6.87 -2.41 -13.45
N LYS A 123 5.60 -2.44 -13.03
CA LYS A 123 5.14 -2.12 -11.67
C LYS A 123 4.86 -3.36 -10.82
N PHE A 124 5.18 -4.54 -11.34
CA PHE A 124 5.10 -5.78 -10.59
C PHE A 124 6.14 -5.79 -9.46
N ARG A 125 5.69 -5.84 -8.20
CA ARG A 125 6.55 -5.70 -7.03
C ARG A 125 6.04 -6.52 -5.85
N PHE A 126 6.96 -6.78 -4.91
CA PHE A 126 6.61 -7.11 -3.55
C PHE A 126 6.45 -5.83 -2.73
N ALA A 127 5.52 -5.83 -1.76
CA ALA A 127 5.38 -4.78 -0.76
C ALA A 127 5.19 -5.43 0.62
N PHE A 128 6.01 -5.03 1.58
CA PHE A 128 6.00 -5.52 2.96
C PHE A 128 6.68 -4.51 3.88
N ASN A 129 6.60 -4.72 5.19
CA ASN A 129 7.28 -3.88 6.16
C ASN A 129 8.74 -4.32 6.41
N ASP A 130 9.49 -3.51 7.13
CA ASP A 130 10.90 -3.74 7.44
C ASP A 130 11.12 -5.00 8.31
N ASN A 131 10.22 -5.28 9.26
CA ASN A 131 10.28 -6.50 10.08
C ASN A 131 10.13 -7.77 9.23
N THR A 132 9.31 -7.72 8.19
CA THR A 132 9.17 -8.82 7.22
C THR A 132 10.44 -8.98 6.39
N LEU A 133 11.08 -7.87 5.97
CA LEU A 133 12.38 -7.92 5.29
C LEU A 133 13.46 -8.57 6.17
N LEU A 134 13.49 -8.23 7.46
CA LEU A 134 14.41 -8.86 8.42
C LEU A 134 14.21 -10.38 8.48
N LYS A 135 12.96 -10.83 8.49
CA LYS A 135 12.64 -12.28 8.45
C LYS A 135 13.10 -12.93 7.15
N ILE A 136 12.85 -12.31 6.00
CA ILE A 136 13.32 -12.81 4.69
C ILE A 136 14.85 -12.92 4.68
N SER A 137 15.55 -11.90 5.15
CA SER A 137 17.01 -11.85 5.19
C SER A 137 17.62 -12.91 6.14
N SER A 138 16.88 -13.29 7.16
CA SER A 138 17.32 -14.28 8.15
C SER A 138 17.02 -15.72 7.75
N MET A 139 16.31 -15.97 6.64
CA MET A 139 15.99 -17.32 6.17
C MET A 139 17.23 -18.08 5.73
N LYS A 140 17.32 -19.33 6.16
CA LYS A 140 18.45 -20.23 5.86
C LYS A 140 17.95 -21.56 5.30
N ASP A 141 18.79 -22.21 4.51
CA ASP A 141 18.55 -23.57 4.06
C ASP A 141 18.82 -24.60 5.19
N ALA A 142 18.57 -25.87 4.91
CA ALA A 142 18.83 -26.98 5.86
C ALA A 142 20.30 -27.09 6.27
N GLN A 143 21.23 -26.52 5.53
CA GLN A 143 22.66 -26.48 5.79
C GLN A 143 23.11 -25.18 6.49
N GLY A 144 22.19 -24.31 6.86
CA GLY A 144 22.45 -23.04 7.54
C GLY A 144 22.94 -21.90 6.63
N ARG A 145 22.89 -22.06 5.30
CA ARG A 145 23.28 -21.03 4.35
C ARG A 145 22.11 -20.06 4.13
N PRO A 146 22.36 -18.72 4.05
CA PRO A 146 21.30 -17.77 3.74
C PRO A 146 20.67 -18.09 2.38
N LEU A 147 19.33 -18.09 2.33
CA LEU A 147 18.58 -18.29 1.08
C LEU A 147 18.58 -17.03 0.21
N TRP A 148 18.71 -15.85 0.81
CA TRP A 148 18.75 -14.58 0.13
C TRP A 148 19.97 -13.77 0.61
N LEU A 149 20.81 -13.38 -0.33
CA LEU A 149 21.91 -12.46 -0.09
C LEU A 149 21.57 -11.15 -0.80
N PRO A 150 21.43 -10.03 -0.08
CA PRO A 150 21.34 -8.74 -0.72
C PRO A 150 22.63 -8.50 -1.52
N ASP A 151 22.51 -7.88 -2.69
CA ASP A 151 23.65 -7.61 -3.54
C ASP A 151 24.69 -6.74 -2.80
N VAL A 152 25.83 -7.34 -2.49
CA VAL A 152 26.92 -6.70 -1.72
C VAL A 152 27.60 -5.58 -2.53
N VAL A 153 27.42 -5.58 -3.84
CA VAL A 153 28.10 -4.64 -4.76
C VAL A 153 27.28 -3.36 -5.02
N GLY A 154 26.02 -3.28 -4.56
CA GLY A 154 25.22 -2.05 -4.56
C GLY A 154 24.81 -1.53 -5.94
N MET A 155 24.93 -2.32 -7.00
CA MET A 155 24.64 -1.89 -8.38
C MET A 155 23.31 -2.41 -8.94
N ALA A 156 22.69 -3.42 -8.32
CA ALA A 156 21.39 -3.94 -8.73
C ALA A 156 20.26 -3.39 -7.85
N PRO A 157 19.06 -3.14 -8.41
CA PRO A 157 17.92 -2.81 -7.59
C PRO A 157 17.63 -3.97 -6.61
N ALA A 158 17.31 -3.62 -5.36
CA ALA A 158 16.98 -4.60 -4.34
C ALA A 158 15.81 -5.48 -4.80
N THR A 159 16.04 -6.78 -4.97
CA THR A 159 15.05 -7.75 -5.46
C THR A 159 14.93 -8.96 -4.52
N VAL A 160 13.71 -9.47 -4.39
CA VAL A 160 13.41 -10.77 -3.76
C VAL A 160 12.79 -11.66 -4.83
N LEU A 161 13.31 -12.86 -5.03
CA LEU A 161 12.87 -13.77 -6.11
C LEU A 161 12.92 -13.12 -7.51
N ASN A 162 13.91 -12.27 -7.79
CA ASN A 162 14.03 -11.49 -9.03
C ASN A 162 12.87 -10.51 -9.27
N VAL A 163 12.17 -10.08 -8.21
CA VAL A 163 11.11 -9.08 -8.24
C VAL A 163 11.52 -7.92 -7.35
N PRO A 164 11.44 -6.67 -7.84
CA PRO A 164 11.68 -5.49 -7.02
C PRO A 164 10.73 -5.45 -5.82
N TYR A 165 11.18 -4.89 -4.71
CA TYR A 165 10.32 -4.74 -3.54
C TYR A 165 10.27 -3.30 -3.05
N VAL A 166 9.22 -2.99 -2.29
CA VAL A 166 9.02 -1.71 -1.62
C VAL A 166 8.76 -1.97 -0.14
N ILE A 167 9.42 -1.20 0.72
CA ILE A 167 9.19 -1.23 2.16
C ILE A 167 8.16 -0.18 2.51
N ASP A 168 7.05 -0.59 3.13
CA ASP A 168 6.03 0.31 3.66
C ASP A 168 5.66 -0.11 5.10
N GLN A 169 5.96 0.76 6.05
CA GLN A 169 5.70 0.53 7.47
C GLN A 169 4.20 0.54 7.83
N ALA A 170 3.33 0.95 6.90
CA ALA A 170 1.88 0.85 7.08
C ALA A 170 1.37 -0.59 6.92
N ILE A 171 2.13 -1.47 6.24
CA ILE A 171 1.80 -2.89 6.12
C ILE A 171 1.97 -3.57 7.49
N SER A 172 1.00 -4.41 7.84
CA SER A 172 1.00 -5.10 9.12
C SER A 172 2.21 -6.02 9.29
N ASP A 173 2.65 -6.16 10.53
CA ASP A 173 3.59 -7.21 10.92
C ASP A 173 2.97 -8.59 10.73
N ILE A 174 3.84 -9.61 10.67
CA ILE A 174 3.44 -11.01 10.60
C ILE A 174 2.58 -11.34 11.83
N GLY A 175 1.47 -11.99 11.60
CA GLY A 175 0.55 -12.39 12.68
C GLY A 175 -0.67 -13.10 12.14
N ALA A 176 -1.39 -13.79 13.03
CA ALA A 176 -2.60 -14.55 12.70
C ALA A 176 -3.64 -13.68 11.97
N GLY A 177 -4.11 -14.13 10.82
CA GLY A 177 -5.13 -13.45 10.00
C GLY A 177 -4.70 -12.11 9.40
N LYS A 178 -3.44 -11.69 9.57
CA LYS A 178 -2.94 -10.43 9.00
C LYS A 178 -2.30 -10.64 7.63
N GLN A 179 -2.56 -9.72 6.72
CA GLN A 179 -1.89 -9.63 5.42
C GLN A 179 -0.58 -8.87 5.63
N PHE A 180 0.56 -9.52 5.45
CA PHE A 180 1.87 -8.95 5.76
C PHE A 180 2.83 -8.89 4.56
N VAL A 181 2.54 -9.57 3.46
CA VAL A 181 3.23 -9.44 2.17
C VAL A 181 2.20 -9.28 1.08
N TYR A 182 2.38 -8.30 0.22
CA TYR A 182 1.63 -8.14 -1.02
C TYR A 182 2.55 -8.38 -2.21
N CYS A 183 2.03 -9.01 -3.25
CA CYS A 183 2.73 -9.21 -4.51
C CYS A 183 1.77 -8.99 -5.66
N GLY A 184 2.17 -8.19 -6.64
CA GLY A 184 1.32 -7.93 -7.80
C GLY A 184 1.70 -6.70 -8.58
N ASP A 185 0.86 -6.40 -9.56
CA ASP A 185 0.96 -5.20 -10.38
C ASP A 185 0.25 -4.02 -9.68
N PHE A 186 1.04 -3.14 -9.08
CA PHE A 186 0.51 -1.96 -8.37
C PHE A 186 0.10 -0.81 -9.32
N ASP A 187 0.30 -0.93 -10.62
CA ASP A 187 -0.23 0.03 -11.59
C ASP A 187 -1.78 -0.03 -11.64
N ARG A 188 -2.35 -1.18 -11.28
CA ARG A 188 -3.80 -1.38 -11.15
C ARG A 188 -4.39 -0.87 -9.83
N PHE A 189 -3.56 -0.33 -8.93
CA PHE A 189 -4.00 0.30 -7.70
C PHE A 189 -4.04 1.83 -7.88
N ILE A 190 -5.26 2.34 -8.08
CA ILE A 190 -5.50 3.75 -8.39
C ILE A 190 -5.61 4.55 -7.10
N LEU A 191 -4.80 5.60 -6.96
CA LEU A 191 -4.89 6.59 -5.90
C LEU A 191 -5.43 7.91 -6.46
N ARG A 192 -6.59 8.34 -5.98
CA ARG A 192 -7.19 9.63 -6.31
C ARG A 192 -6.91 10.62 -5.19
N ARG A 193 -6.25 11.71 -5.51
CA ARG A 193 -6.10 12.88 -4.64
C ARG A 193 -6.90 14.05 -5.21
N VAL A 194 -7.67 14.72 -4.35
CA VAL A 194 -8.52 15.86 -4.75
C VAL A 194 -7.92 17.14 -4.19
N ALA A 195 -7.45 18.00 -5.07
CA ALA A 195 -6.75 19.25 -4.76
C ALA A 195 -5.45 19.04 -3.96
N TYR A 196 -4.69 20.12 -3.75
CA TYR A 196 -3.53 20.13 -2.91
C TYR A 196 -3.93 20.15 -1.43
N MET A 197 -3.00 19.76 -0.57
CA MET A 197 -3.14 19.93 0.88
C MET A 197 -3.32 21.42 1.20
N THR A 198 -4.39 21.73 1.93
CA THR A 198 -4.66 23.10 2.38
C THR A 198 -4.15 23.27 3.81
N LEU A 199 -3.15 24.12 4.01
CA LEU A 199 -2.66 24.54 5.32
C LEU A 199 -3.38 25.81 5.76
N MET A 200 -4.03 25.77 6.91
CA MET A 200 -4.73 26.90 7.51
C MET A 200 -3.97 27.38 8.73
N ARG A 201 -3.76 28.69 8.82
CA ARG A 201 -3.23 29.37 10.00
C ARG A 201 -4.39 29.99 10.78
N LEU A 202 -4.57 29.58 12.03
CA LEU A 202 -5.65 30.01 12.92
C LEU A 202 -5.09 31.00 13.93
N THR A 203 -5.15 32.28 13.62
CA THR A 203 -4.61 33.36 14.47
C THR A 203 -5.61 33.83 15.52
N GLU A 204 -6.90 33.91 15.16
CA GLU A 204 -7.93 34.46 16.07
C GLU A 204 -8.38 33.46 17.14
N ARG A 205 -8.42 32.17 16.80
CA ARG A 205 -8.98 31.12 17.68
C ARG A 205 -8.25 30.97 19.02
N TYR A 206 -6.97 31.30 19.05
CA TYR A 206 -6.10 31.12 20.23
C TYR A 206 -5.43 32.44 20.64
N ALA A 207 -6.00 33.58 20.23
CA ALA A 207 -5.45 34.90 20.53
C ALA A 207 -5.37 35.17 22.04
N GLU A 208 -6.33 34.66 22.83
CA GLU A 208 -6.36 34.78 24.30
C GLU A 208 -5.19 34.08 25.01
N TYR A 209 -4.52 33.15 24.33
CA TYR A 209 -3.35 32.43 24.84
C TYR A 209 -2.04 32.86 24.18
N ASP A 210 -2.07 33.93 23.38
CA ASP A 210 -0.95 34.35 22.51
C ASP A 210 -0.37 33.21 21.68
N GLN A 211 -1.25 32.40 21.07
CA GLN A 211 -0.90 31.22 20.27
C GLN A 211 -1.50 31.28 18.87
N VAL A 212 -0.80 30.64 17.94
CA VAL A 212 -1.28 30.39 16.58
C VAL A 212 -1.50 28.89 16.37
N GLY A 213 -2.64 28.54 15.82
CA GLY A 213 -2.96 27.16 15.43
C GLY A 213 -2.64 26.90 13.97
N PHE A 214 -2.05 25.75 13.67
CA PHE A 214 -1.84 25.25 12.31
C PHE A 214 -2.67 24.00 12.10
N LEU A 215 -3.43 23.97 10.99
CA LEU A 215 -4.33 22.87 10.64
C LEU A 215 -4.26 22.62 9.15
N ALA A 216 -4.11 21.36 8.76
CA ALA A 216 -4.15 21.00 7.36
C ALA A 216 -5.26 19.96 7.09
N PHE A 217 -5.80 20.04 5.88
CA PHE A 217 -6.76 19.09 5.34
C PHE A 217 -6.22 18.49 4.05
N HIS A 218 -6.51 17.21 3.86
CA HIS A 218 -6.22 16.47 2.65
C HIS A 218 -7.42 15.59 2.29
N ARG A 219 -7.68 15.38 1.00
CA ARG A 219 -8.77 14.54 0.51
C ARG A 219 -8.24 13.55 -0.48
N PHE A 220 -8.49 12.27 -0.22
CA PHE A 220 -8.04 11.18 -1.09
C PHE A 220 -8.99 9.99 -0.99
N ASP A 221 -8.86 9.09 -1.95
CA ASP A 221 -9.47 7.76 -1.94
C ASP A 221 -8.64 6.85 -2.83
N CYS A 222 -8.83 5.54 -2.70
CA CYS A 222 -8.12 4.57 -3.52
C CYS A 222 -9.01 3.39 -3.89
N ALA A 223 -8.67 2.75 -5.00
CA ALA A 223 -9.35 1.56 -5.47
C ALA A 223 -8.38 0.64 -6.20
N LEU A 224 -8.61 -0.65 -6.11
CA LEU A 224 -7.95 -1.65 -6.94
C LEU A 224 -8.85 -1.93 -8.15
N GLU A 225 -8.33 -1.63 -9.34
CA GLU A 225 -9.06 -1.82 -10.63
C GLU A 225 -9.36 -3.29 -10.85
N ASP A 226 -8.39 -4.17 -10.59
CA ASP A 226 -8.54 -5.61 -10.73
C ASP A 226 -8.02 -6.35 -9.49
N ALA A 227 -8.90 -7.11 -8.86
CA ALA A 227 -8.57 -7.91 -7.68
C ALA A 227 -7.65 -9.11 -7.99
N ALA A 228 -7.48 -9.49 -9.26
CA ALA A 228 -6.55 -10.53 -9.68
C ALA A 228 -5.11 -10.02 -9.78
N ALA A 229 -4.92 -8.71 -10.00
CA ALA A 229 -3.62 -8.09 -10.21
C ALA A 229 -2.72 -8.10 -8.97
N VAL A 230 -3.29 -8.10 -7.75
CA VAL A 230 -2.56 -8.09 -6.49
C VAL A 230 -3.04 -9.21 -5.58
N LYS A 231 -2.11 -9.96 -5.01
CA LYS A 231 -2.34 -11.02 -4.02
C LYS A 231 -1.62 -10.71 -2.72
N ALA A 232 -2.06 -11.33 -1.64
CA ALA A 232 -1.43 -11.18 -0.34
C ALA A 232 -1.09 -12.53 0.29
N LEU A 233 -0.05 -12.54 1.13
CA LEU A 233 0.27 -13.62 2.05
C LEU A 233 -0.31 -13.28 3.42
N VAL A 234 -1.11 -14.19 3.96
CA VAL A 234 -1.84 -14.04 5.23
C VAL A 234 -1.31 -15.05 6.23
N GLY A 235 -1.06 -14.61 7.46
CA GLY A 235 -0.73 -15.53 8.54
C GLY A 235 -1.92 -16.45 8.84
N LYS A 236 -1.63 -17.72 9.12
CA LYS A 236 -2.67 -18.70 9.47
C LYS A 236 -3.48 -18.21 10.66
N GLU A 237 -4.80 -18.28 10.56
CA GLU A 237 -5.66 -18.01 11.72
C GLU A 237 -5.45 -19.09 12.78
N GLU A 238 -5.34 -18.69 14.04
CA GLU A 238 -5.36 -19.63 15.15
C GLU A 238 -6.77 -20.24 15.24
N ALA A 239 -6.83 -21.58 15.25
CA ALA A 239 -8.09 -22.29 15.46
C ALA A 239 -8.63 -21.87 16.85
N LYS A 240 -9.84 -21.30 16.85
CA LYS A 240 -10.56 -20.99 18.10
C LYS A 240 -11.03 -22.26 18.77
#